data_ff0169ef3406710231e1441d5f8a0ab8
#
_entry.id   ff0169ef3406710231e1441d5f8a0ab8
#
_cell.length_a   1.000
_cell.length_b   1.000
_cell.length_c   1.000
_cell.angle_alpha   90.00
_cell.angle_beta   90.00
_cell.angle_gamma   90.00
#
_symmetry.space_group_name_H-M   'P 1'
#
loop_
_entity.id
_entity.type
_entity.pdbx_description
1 polymer ?
#
loop_
_entity_poly.entity_id
_entity_poly.type
_entity_poly.pdbx_seq_one_letter_code
_entity_poly.pdbx_strand_id
1 'polypeptide(L)'
;MNERLRFFVSGFFIGIAELLPGISGSTVAVAFGIYNKIIKILSNIRIKNFSGNLSEVSSRFHLDLLLILISSMAFAVIFFSKLVLYFYTNYNDLFENFLATIMIIISLIVVKDFSFKKRSIFLFIILGALIGFLINQLPNIQTGNNYLILILIGAIAFSFFLVPGISGSAILLSLGSYRLIIEAVAEINFSILAPFALGCLITLYFLPKIIFNLVDKYNEELMSFFSGLIFIAGLNLFYL
;
A
#
# COMPACT_ATOMS: atom_id res chain seq x y z
N MET A 1 -15.14 -18.17 -1.96
CA MET A 1 -14.69 -17.54 -3.20
C MET A 1 -13.38 -18.21 -3.61
N ASN A 2 -13.29 -18.65 -4.89
CA ASN A 2 -12.05 -19.23 -5.43
C ASN A 2 -10.90 -18.22 -5.29
N GLU A 3 -9.67 -18.68 -5.04
CA GLU A 3 -8.50 -17.84 -4.81
C GLU A 3 -8.20 -16.89 -5.98
N ARG A 4 -8.27 -17.39 -7.23
CA ARG A 4 -8.09 -16.57 -8.44
C ARG A 4 -9.12 -15.44 -8.54
N LEU A 5 -10.40 -15.75 -8.27
CA LEU A 5 -11.46 -14.74 -8.26
C LEU A 5 -11.22 -13.70 -7.16
N ARG A 6 -10.71 -14.13 -6.00
CA ARG A 6 -10.38 -13.23 -4.89
C ARG A 6 -9.25 -12.26 -5.29
N PHE A 7 -8.20 -12.76 -5.95
CA PHE A 7 -7.11 -11.93 -6.45
C PHE A 7 -7.57 -10.97 -7.56
N PHE A 8 -8.44 -11.42 -8.46
CA PHE A 8 -9.03 -10.57 -9.50
C PHE A 8 -9.85 -9.43 -8.91
N VAL A 9 -10.80 -9.74 -8.02
CA VAL A 9 -11.66 -8.73 -7.38
C VAL A 9 -10.82 -7.78 -6.52
N SER A 10 -9.88 -8.31 -5.75
CA SER A 10 -8.98 -7.48 -4.94
C SER A 10 -8.13 -6.57 -5.80
N GLY A 11 -7.55 -7.06 -6.89
CA GLY A 11 -6.76 -6.27 -7.83
C GLY A 11 -7.56 -5.12 -8.43
N PHE A 12 -8.82 -5.38 -8.80
CA PHE A 12 -9.72 -4.36 -9.30
C PHE A 12 -9.90 -3.22 -8.28
N PHE A 13 -10.24 -3.53 -7.02
CA PHE A 13 -10.41 -2.51 -5.99
C PHE A 13 -9.11 -1.86 -5.53
N ILE A 14 -7.98 -2.60 -5.54
CA ILE A 14 -6.66 -2.01 -5.31
C ILE A 14 -6.35 -0.98 -6.41
N GLY A 15 -6.61 -1.32 -7.68
CA GLY A 15 -6.42 -0.38 -8.80
C GLY A 15 -7.24 0.89 -8.66
N ILE A 16 -8.50 0.80 -8.22
CA ILE A 16 -9.32 1.98 -7.92
C ILE A 16 -8.73 2.78 -6.76
N ALA A 17 -8.31 2.10 -5.67
CA ALA A 17 -7.73 2.75 -4.50
C ALA A 17 -6.45 3.54 -4.83
N GLU A 18 -5.60 3.02 -5.73
CA GLU A 18 -4.38 3.72 -6.16
C GLU A 18 -4.65 4.99 -6.99
N LEU A 19 -5.86 5.15 -7.53
CA LEU A 19 -6.29 6.40 -8.19
C LEU A 19 -6.63 7.51 -7.18
N LEU A 20 -6.76 7.17 -5.91
CA LEU A 20 -7.27 8.05 -4.86
C LEU A 20 -6.15 8.48 -3.93
N PRO A 21 -5.87 9.78 -3.80
CA PRO A 21 -4.93 10.25 -2.80
C PRO A 21 -5.45 9.91 -1.39
N GLY A 22 -4.54 9.47 -0.52
CA GLY A 22 -4.89 9.15 0.87
C GLY A 22 -5.33 7.72 1.13
N ILE A 23 -5.71 6.95 0.10
CA ILE A 23 -6.04 5.52 0.25
C ILE A 23 -4.87 4.66 -0.20
N SER A 24 -4.60 3.62 0.57
CA SER A 24 -3.54 2.65 0.27
C SER A 24 -4.14 1.36 -0.30
N GLY A 25 -3.62 0.88 -1.43
CA GLY A 25 -4.00 -0.41 -2.00
C GLY A 25 -3.69 -1.58 -1.06
N SER A 26 -2.67 -1.46 -0.20
CA SER A 26 -2.42 -2.45 0.85
C SER A 26 -3.54 -2.53 1.89
N THR A 27 -4.24 -1.42 2.18
CA THR A 27 -5.47 -1.42 3.00
C THR A 27 -6.57 -2.27 2.36
N VAL A 28 -6.77 -2.11 1.05
CA VAL A 28 -7.72 -2.93 0.29
C VAL A 28 -7.29 -4.40 0.29
N ALA A 29 -6.00 -4.68 0.12
CA ALA A 29 -5.47 -6.05 0.21
C ALA A 29 -5.76 -6.70 1.56
N VAL A 30 -5.67 -5.94 2.67
CA VAL A 30 -6.05 -6.40 4.02
C VAL A 30 -7.56 -6.67 4.09
N ALA A 31 -8.39 -5.75 3.61
CA ALA A 31 -9.85 -5.91 3.61
C ALA A 31 -10.31 -7.18 2.89
N PHE A 32 -9.70 -7.49 1.75
CA PHE A 32 -9.97 -8.72 1.00
C PHE A 32 -9.21 -9.94 1.53
N GLY A 33 -8.38 -9.79 2.57
CA GLY A 33 -7.60 -10.86 3.21
C GLY A 33 -6.57 -11.52 2.28
N ILE A 34 -6.04 -10.80 1.29
CA ILE A 34 -4.95 -11.27 0.41
C ILE A 34 -3.59 -10.71 0.81
N TYR A 35 -3.54 -9.75 1.73
CA TYR A 35 -2.32 -9.05 2.12
C TYR A 35 -1.20 -10.00 2.54
N ASN A 36 -1.47 -10.92 3.48
CA ASN A 36 -0.47 -11.87 3.97
C ASN A 36 0.08 -12.74 2.83
N LYS A 37 -0.75 -13.11 1.86
CA LYS A 37 -0.31 -13.90 0.70
C LYS A 37 0.53 -13.08 -0.26
N ILE A 38 0.16 -11.82 -0.53
CA ILE A 38 0.99 -10.90 -1.33
C ILE A 38 2.35 -10.73 -0.67
N ILE A 39 2.41 -10.40 0.61
CA ILE A 39 3.67 -10.24 1.35
C ILE A 39 4.50 -11.53 1.33
N LYS A 40 3.88 -12.70 1.47
CA LYS A 40 4.57 -13.99 1.35
C LYS A 40 5.19 -14.17 -0.05
N ILE A 41 4.46 -13.87 -1.11
CA ILE A 41 4.95 -13.95 -2.48
C ILE A 41 6.13 -13.00 -2.68
N LEU A 42 5.98 -11.73 -2.28
CA LEU A 42 7.03 -10.72 -2.39
C LEU A 42 8.27 -11.07 -1.55
N SER A 43 8.10 -11.67 -0.38
CA SER A 43 9.21 -12.11 0.49
C SER A 43 10.07 -13.20 -0.14
N ASN A 44 9.54 -13.93 -1.12
CA ASN A 44 10.25 -14.96 -1.87
C ASN A 44 11.05 -14.41 -3.05
N ILE A 45 10.90 -13.13 -3.41
CA ILE A 45 11.66 -12.48 -4.48
C ILE A 45 13.11 -12.35 -4.03
N ARG A 46 13.93 -13.34 -4.41
CA ARG A 46 15.37 -13.42 -4.14
C ARG A 46 16.09 -13.99 -5.34
N ILE A 47 17.29 -13.50 -5.59
CA ILE A 47 18.12 -13.92 -6.72
C ILE A 47 18.26 -15.44 -6.77
N LYS A 48 18.50 -16.09 -5.63
CA LYS A 48 18.63 -17.56 -5.53
C LYS A 48 17.34 -18.33 -5.90
N ASN A 49 16.19 -17.71 -5.82
CA ASN A 49 14.90 -18.34 -6.10
C ASN A 49 14.50 -18.28 -7.57
N PHE A 50 15.25 -17.56 -8.41
CA PHE A 50 15.05 -17.49 -9.87
C PHE A 50 15.78 -18.63 -10.61
N SER A 51 16.49 -19.52 -9.91
CA SER A 51 17.08 -20.71 -10.53
C SER A 51 16.02 -21.80 -10.71
N GLY A 52 16.04 -22.47 -11.87
CA GLY A 52 15.12 -23.56 -12.24
C GLY A 52 14.37 -23.29 -13.55
N ASN A 53 13.50 -24.23 -13.93
CA ASN A 53 12.66 -24.08 -15.09
C ASN A 53 11.54 -23.06 -14.88
N LEU A 54 11.05 -22.44 -15.95
CA LEU A 54 9.96 -21.43 -15.91
C LEU A 54 8.73 -21.90 -15.13
N SER A 55 8.35 -23.18 -15.24
CA SER A 55 7.22 -23.77 -14.50
C SER A 55 7.46 -23.79 -12.98
N GLU A 56 8.68 -24.10 -12.55
CA GLU A 56 9.07 -24.11 -11.13
C GLU A 56 9.11 -22.69 -10.57
N VAL A 57 9.68 -21.75 -11.31
CA VAL A 57 9.71 -20.33 -10.94
C VAL A 57 8.27 -19.80 -10.86
N SER A 58 7.42 -20.11 -11.85
CA SER A 58 6.02 -19.70 -11.88
C SER A 58 5.24 -20.23 -10.68
N SER A 59 5.39 -21.50 -10.33
CA SER A 59 4.71 -22.10 -9.17
C SER A 59 5.23 -21.53 -7.84
N ARG A 60 6.55 -21.29 -7.73
CA ARG A 60 7.19 -20.75 -6.52
C ARG A 60 6.75 -19.33 -6.20
N PHE A 61 6.60 -18.49 -7.23
CA PHE A 61 6.18 -17.09 -7.09
C PHE A 61 4.68 -16.88 -7.29
N HIS A 62 3.90 -17.94 -7.51
CA HIS A 62 2.48 -17.82 -7.84
C HIS A 62 2.23 -16.75 -8.91
N LEU A 63 3.00 -16.84 -10.02
CA LEU A 63 2.95 -15.83 -11.10
C LEU A 63 1.55 -15.70 -11.70
N ASP A 64 0.77 -16.77 -11.73
CA ASP A 64 -0.62 -16.76 -12.15
C ASP A 64 -1.47 -15.80 -11.30
N LEU A 65 -1.32 -15.82 -9.97
CA LEU A 65 -2.04 -14.92 -9.07
C LEU A 65 -1.55 -13.48 -9.19
N LEU A 66 -0.23 -13.26 -9.34
CA LEU A 66 0.33 -11.93 -9.55
C LEU A 66 -0.13 -11.33 -10.88
N LEU A 67 -0.14 -12.11 -11.95
CA LEU A 67 -0.63 -11.65 -13.26
C LEU A 67 -2.11 -11.29 -13.21
N ILE A 68 -2.94 -12.10 -12.56
CA ILE A 68 -4.36 -11.79 -12.34
C ILE A 68 -4.50 -10.48 -11.55
N LEU A 69 -3.75 -10.32 -10.47
CA LEU A 69 -3.78 -9.11 -9.64
C LEU A 69 -3.40 -7.87 -10.46
N ILE A 70 -2.22 -7.90 -11.10
CA ILE A 70 -1.67 -6.75 -11.84
C ILE A 70 -2.54 -6.40 -13.04
N SER A 71 -3.01 -7.40 -13.80
CA SER A 71 -3.88 -7.14 -14.96
C SER A 71 -5.23 -6.56 -14.54
N SER A 72 -5.79 -7.03 -13.43
CA SER A 72 -7.03 -6.50 -12.88
C SER A 72 -6.85 -5.07 -12.33
N MET A 73 -5.72 -4.78 -11.67
CA MET A 73 -5.36 -3.42 -11.26
C MET A 73 -5.23 -2.49 -12.47
N ALA A 74 -4.47 -2.90 -13.48
CA ALA A 74 -4.28 -2.10 -14.69
C ALA A 74 -5.60 -1.85 -15.42
N PHE A 75 -6.45 -2.85 -15.52
CA PHE A 75 -7.80 -2.70 -16.06
C PHE A 75 -8.59 -1.64 -15.28
N ALA A 76 -8.62 -1.74 -13.94
CA ALA A 76 -9.33 -0.78 -13.10
C ALA A 76 -8.80 0.65 -13.29
N VAL A 77 -7.48 0.82 -13.28
CA VAL A 77 -6.85 2.14 -13.48
C VAL A 77 -7.21 2.72 -14.83
N ILE A 78 -7.08 1.96 -15.92
CA ILE A 78 -7.33 2.45 -17.29
C ILE A 78 -8.82 2.83 -17.48
N PHE A 79 -9.74 1.96 -17.05
CA PHE A 79 -11.16 2.16 -17.34
C PHE A 79 -11.87 3.08 -16.34
N PHE A 80 -11.41 3.14 -15.08
CA PHE A 80 -12.10 3.88 -14.04
C PHE A 80 -11.45 5.22 -13.66
N SER A 81 -10.24 5.52 -14.17
CA SER A 81 -9.57 6.79 -13.85
C SER A 81 -10.42 8.03 -14.11
N LYS A 82 -11.12 8.09 -15.26
CA LYS A 82 -12.01 9.21 -15.60
C LYS A 82 -13.23 9.29 -14.67
N LEU A 83 -13.80 8.15 -14.29
CA LEU A 83 -14.94 8.08 -13.38
C LEU A 83 -14.56 8.52 -11.98
N VAL A 84 -13.44 8.01 -11.47
CA VAL A 84 -12.88 8.39 -10.16
C VAL A 84 -12.58 9.88 -10.13
N LEU A 85 -11.92 10.41 -11.17
CA LEU A 85 -11.62 11.82 -11.30
C LEU A 85 -12.91 12.67 -11.32
N TYR A 86 -13.95 12.22 -12.03
CA TYR A 86 -15.24 12.90 -12.08
C TYR A 86 -15.87 13.02 -10.67
N PHE A 87 -15.91 11.95 -9.90
CA PHE A 87 -16.44 11.99 -8.53
C PHE A 87 -15.57 12.85 -7.61
N TYR A 88 -14.26 12.70 -7.70
CA TYR A 88 -13.31 13.48 -6.91
C TYR A 88 -13.42 15.00 -7.18
N THR A 89 -13.64 15.40 -8.43
CA THR A 89 -13.71 16.83 -8.78
C THR A 89 -15.09 17.46 -8.55
N ASN A 90 -16.19 16.68 -8.73
CA ASN A 90 -17.54 17.23 -8.65
C ASN A 90 -18.27 16.96 -7.33
N TYR A 91 -17.82 15.95 -6.56
CA TYR A 91 -18.48 15.49 -5.34
C TYR A 91 -17.44 15.18 -4.25
N ASN A 92 -16.39 16.02 -4.14
CA ASN A 92 -15.22 15.74 -3.29
C ASN A 92 -15.62 15.34 -1.86
N ASP A 93 -16.33 16.19 -1.14
CA ASP A 93 -16.70 15.97 0.26
C ASP A 93 -17.50 14.67 0.47
N LEU A 94 -18.47 14.41 -0.43
CA LEU A 94 -19.29 13.19 -0.34
C LEU A 94 -18.46 11.94 -0.63
N PHE A 95 -17.55 12.06 -1.59
CA PHE A 95 -16.69 10.96 -2.01
C PHE A 95 -15.64 10.64 -0.94
N GLU A 96 -14.97 11.64 -0.37
CA GLU A 96 -14.01 11.48 0.73
C GLU A 96 -14.69 10.93 1.99
N ASN A 97 -15.86 11.43 2.38
CA ASN A 97 -16.63 10.90 3.49
C ASN A 97 -17.04 9.42 3.28
N PHE A 98 -17.42 9.05 2.05
CA PHE A 98 -17.71 7.65 1.70
C PHE A 98 -16.47 6.77 1.89
N LEU A 99 -15.31 7.20 1.39
CA LEU A 99 -14.05 6.48 1.50
C LEU A 99 -13.59 6.39 2.95
N ALA A 100 -13.68 7.49 3.70
CA ALA A 100 -13.38 7.56 5.13
C ALA A 100 -14.21 6.54 5.93
N THR A 101 -15.51 6.47 5.64
CA THR A 101 -16.43 5.51 6.25
C THR A 101 -16.00 4.07 5.96
N ILE A 102 -15.65 3.75 4.71
CA ILE A 102 -15.16 2.42 4.33
C ILE A 102 -13.87 2.08 5.09
N MET A 103 -12.91 3.00 5.19
CA MET A 103 -11.65 2.76 5.91
C MET A 103 -11.89 2.50 7.40
N ILE A 104 -12.77 3.24 8.05
CA ILE A 104 -13.13 2.99 9.45
C ILE A 104 -13.76 1.60 9.61
N ILE A 105 -14.69 1.21 8.72
CA ILE A 105 -15.29 -0.12 8.73
C ILE A 105 -14.22 -1.20 8.55
N ILE A 106 -13.29 -1.04 7.60
CA ILE A 106 -12.18 -1.97 7.37
C ILE A 106 -11.32 -2.11 8.64
N SER A 107 -10.98 -1.00 9.30
CA SER A 107 -10.18 -1.04 10.52
C SER A 107 -10.81 -1.91 11.61
N LEU A 108 -12.14 -1.81 11.78
CA LEU A 108 -12.89 -2.63 12.74
C LEU A 108 -12.96 -4.11 12.33
N ILE A 109 -13.15 -4.37 11.02
CA ILE A 109 -13.21 -5.76 10.49
C ILE A 109 -11.89 -6.49 10.69
N VAL A 110 -10.76 -5.82 10.53
CA VAL A 110 -9.41 -6.42 10.65
C VAL A 110 -9.19 -7.04 12.03
N VAL A 111 -9.72 -6.44 13.08
CA VAL A 111 -9.52 -6.87 14.47
C VAL A 111 -10.74 -7.57 15.09
N LYS A 112 -11.84 -7.74 14.35
CA LYS A 112 -13.12 -8.26 14.89
C LYS A 112 -13.00 -9.63 15.59
N ASP A 113 -12.12 -10.49 15.06
CA ASP A 113 -11.95 -11.87 15.56
C ASP A 113 -10.86 -11.98 16.63
N PHE A 114 -10.21 -10.85 16.99
CA PHE A 114 -9.13 -10.84 17.97
C PHE A 114 -9.66 -10.70 19.40
N SER A 115 -8.94 -11.30 20.34
CA SER A 115 -9.31 -11.24 21.75
C SER A 115 -8.89 -9.91 22.36
N PHE A 116 -9.80 -8.95 22.46
CA PHE A 116 -9.56 -7.65 23.14
C PHE A 116 -9.22 -7.78 24.64
N LYS A 117 -9.29 -8.99 25.22
CA LYS A 117 -8.76 -9.25 26.57
C LYS A 117 -7.24 -9.19 26.63
N LYS A 118 -6.54 -9.39 25.48
CA LYS A 118 -5.08 -9.21 25.40
C LYS A 118 -4.75 -7.72 25.38
N ARG A 119 -4.10 -7.25 26.44
CA ARG A 119 -3.62 -5.85 26.54
C ARG A 119 -2.73 -5.42 25.38
N SER A 120 -1.97 -6.37 24.78
CA SER A 120 -1.11 -6.10 23.63
C SER A 120 -1.90 -5.60 22.43
N ILE A 121 -3.04 -6.20 22.09
CA ILE A 121 -3.87 -5.80 20.95
C ILE A 121 -4.27 -4.33 21.06
N PHE A 122 -4.81 -3.93 22.22
CA PHE A 122 -5.21 -2.53 22.45
C PHE A 122 -4.04 -1.56 22.37
N LEU A 123 -2.89 -1.93 22.92
CA LEU A 123 -1.68 -1.10 22.84
C LEU A 123 -1.20 -0.92 21.41
N PHE A 124 -1.24 -1.99 20.58
CA PHE A 124 -0.82 -1.89 19.18
C PHE A 124 -1.80 -1.10 18.31
N ILE A 125 -3.11 -1.14 18.59
CA ILE A 125 -4.09 -0.26 17.93
C ILE A 125 -3.77 1.21 18.23
N ILE A 126 -3.55 1.56 19.51
CA ILE A 126 -3.21 2.92 19.91
C ILE A 126 -1.88 3.36 19.29
N LEU A 127 -0.87 2.49 19.28
CA LEU A 127 0.43 2.79 18.69
C LEU A 127 0.31 3.06 17.19
N GLY A 128 -0.47 2.24 16.47
CA GLY A 128 -0.77 2.45 15.05
C GLY A 128 -1.47 3.77 14.80
N ALA A 129 -2.50 4.08 15.60
CA ALA A 129 -3.22 5.34 15.50
C ALA A 129 -2.31 6.56 15.77
N LEU A 130 -1.47 6.48 16.79
CA LEU A 130 -0.52 7.54 17.11
C LEU A 130 0.51 7.76 15.99
N ILE A 131 1.09 6.69 15.47
CA ILE A 131 2.07 6.78 14.37
C ILE A 131 1.41 7.31 13.11
N GLY A 132 0.21 6.83 12.77
CA GLY A 132 -0.57 7.33 11.62
C GLY A 132 -0.87 8.84 11.75
N PHE A 133 -1.25 9.29 12.94
CA PHE A 133 -1.46 10.71 13.22
C PHE A 133 -0.18 11.53 13.05
N LEU A 134 0.96 11.07 13.59
CA LEU A 134 2.24 11.76 13.47
C LEU A 134 2.72 11.86 12.03
N ILE A 135 2.54 10.81 11.23
CA ILE A 135 2.92 10.81 9.80
C ILE A 135 2.13 11.88 9.04
N ASN A 136 0.84 12.04 9.33
CA ASN A 136 0.02 13.06 8.68
C ASN A 136 0.37 14.51 9.08
N GLN A 137 1.12 14.70 10.17
CA GLN A 137 1.63 16.02 10.60
C GLN A 137 3.01 16.34 10.02
N LEU A 138 3.61 15.45 9.20
CA LEU A 138 4.90 15.71 8.60
C LEU A 138 4.83 16.95 7.69
N PRO A 139 5.74 17.93 7.89
CA PRO A 139 5.80 19.10 7.02
C PRO A 139 6.24 18.72 5.60
N ASN A 140 5.77 19.47 4.61
CA ASN A 140 6.24 19.35 3.24
C ASN A 140 7.72 19.76 3.15
N ILE A 141 8.59 18.80 2.93
CA ILE A 141 10.04 19.01 2.79
C ILE A 141 10.34 19.15 1.29
N GLN A 142 10.98 20.24 0.90
CA GLN A 142 11.47 20.35 -0.48
C GLN A 142 12.73 19.51 -0.64
N THR A 143 12.64 18.44 -1.39
CA THR A 143 13.77 17.55 -1.69
C THR A 143 14.38 17.91 -3.06
N GLY A 144 15.71 18.04 -3.09
CA GLY A 144 16.45 18.33 -4.33
C GLY A 144 16.61 17.10 -5.23
N ASN A 145 17.08 17.31 -6.48
CA ASN A 145 17.25 16.25 -7.50
C ASN A 145 18.54 15.41 -7.34
N ASN A 146 19.06 15.29 -6.12
CA ASN A 146 20.23 14.44 -5.87
C ASN A 146 19.84 12.96 -6.00
N TYR A 147 20.65 12.18 -6.72
CA TYR A 147 20.40 10.74 -6.96
C TYR A 147 20.27 9.93 -5.66
N LEU A 148 21.08 10.21 -4.64
CA LEU A 148 20.96 9.53 -3.35
C LEU A 148 19.65 9.86 -2.64
N ILE A 149 19.20 11.11 -2.73
CA ILE A 149 17.92 11.55 -2.19
C ILE A 149 16.78 10.83 -2.93
N LEU A 150 16.83 10.75 -4.26
CA LEU A 150 15.82 10.04 -5.05
C LEU A 150 15.74 8.53 -4.70
N ILE A 151 16.89 7.89 -4.47
CA ILE A 151 16.92 6.50 -3.98
C ILE A 151 16.24 6.39 -2.61
N LEU A 152 16.55 7.27 -1.67
CA LEU A 152 15.93 7.28 -0.35
C LEU A 152 14.43 7.54 -0.42
N ILE A 153 13.99 8.49 -1.25
CA ILE A 153 12.57 8.78 -1.47
C ILE A 153 11.84 7.55 -2.02
N GLY A 154 12.43 6.89 -3.03
CA GLY A 154 11.86 5.66 -3.59
C GLY A 154 11.76 4.54 -2.54
N ALA A 155 12.81 4.38 -1.73
CA ALA A 155 12.81 3.39 -0.65
C ALA A 155 11.75 3.69 0.41
N ILE A 156 11.63 4.93 0.83
CA ILE A 156 10.64 5.37 1.84
C ILE A 156 9.22 5.23 1.27
N ALA A 157 8.95 5.78 0.09
CA ALA A 157 7.63 5.74 -0.52
C ALA A 157 7.14 4.29 -0.72
N PHE A 158 8.00 3.40 -1.22
CA PHE A 158 7.64 2.00 -1.40
C PHE A 158 7.49 1.24 -0.07
N SER A 159 8.23 1.65 0.98
CA SER A 159 8.04 1.08 2.33
C SER A 159 6.62 1.34 2.83
N PHE A 160 6.15 2.56 2.70
CA PHE A 160 4.81 2.94 3.12
C PHE A 160 3.71 2.39 2.18
N PHE A 161 4.00 2.22 0.90
CA PHE A 161 3.10 1.52 -0.03
C PHE A 161 2.78 0.08 0.42
N LEU A 162 3.73 -0.60 1.05
CA LEU A 162 3.53 -1.94 1.60
C LEU A 162 2.80 -1.95 2.95
N VAL A 163 2.72 -0.82 3.66
CA VAL A 163 2.09 -0.72 4.99
C VAL A 163 0.64 -0.27 4.85
N PRO A 164 -0.34 -1.07 5.29
CA PRO A 164 -1.75 -0.69 5.25
C PRO A 164 -2.02 0.56 6.11
N GLY A 165 -2.91 1.42 5.62
CA GLY A 165 -3.29 2.65 6.30
C GLY A 165 -2.42 3.87 5.99
N ILE A 166 -1.37 3.71 5.22
CA ILE A 166 -0.52 4.82 4.76
C ILE A 166 -0.42 4.77 3.24
N SER A 167 -0.70 5.89 2.59
CA SER A 167 -0.55 6.01 1.14
C SER A 167 0.89 6.39 0.76
N GLY A 168 1.50 5.64 -0.15
CA GLY A 168 2.82 5.96 -0.68
C GLY A 168 2.85 7.33 -1.38
N SER A 169 1.77 7.72 -2.06
CA SER A 169 1.63 9.04 -2.68
C SER A 169 1.53 10.17 -1.65
N ALA A 170 0.84 9.95 -0.52
CA ALA A 170 0.80 10.92 0.58
C ALA A 170 2.19 11.16 1.18
N ILE A 171 3.00 10.11 1.30
CA ILE A 171 4.39 10.25 1.74
C ILE A 171 5.22 11.03 0.71
N LEU A 172 5.05 10.78 -0.58
CA LEU A 172 5.71 11.59 -1.63
C LEU A 172 5.31 13.06 -1.56
N LEU A 173 4.03 13.36 -1.26
CA LEU A 173 3.55 14.73 -1.04
C LEU A 173 4.25 15.37 0.17
N SER A 174 4.30 14.68 1.32
CA SER A 174 4.97 15.16 2.54
C SER A 174 6.47 15.38 2.33
N LEU A 175 7.12 14.55 1.49
CA LEU A 175 8.52 14.71 1.11
C LEU A 175 8.72 15.78 0.01
N GLY A 176 7.66 16.49 -0.44
CA GLY A 176 7.73 17.48 -1.50
C GLY A 176 8.17 16.94 -2.87
N SER A 177 8.13 15.61 -3.04
CA SER A 177 8.66 14.93 -4.23
C SER A 177 7.58 14.41 -5.17
N TYR A 178 6.31 14.48 -4.79
CA TYR A 178 5.19 13.93 -5.58
C TYR A 178 5.18 14.50 -6.99
N ARG A 179 5.21 15.83 -7.12
CA ARG A 179 5.18 16.52 -8.42
C ARG A 179 6.37 16.11 -9.29
N LEU A 180 7.57 16.09 -8.72
CA LEU A 180 8.79 15.69 -9.41
C LEU A 180 8.68 14.27 -10.00
N ILE A 181 8.16 13.32 -9.22
CA ILE A 181 8.01 11.93 -9.67
C ILE A 181 6.91 11.81 -10.72
N ILE A 182 5.77 12.48 -10.57
CA ILE A 182 4.67 12.42 -11.54
C ILE A 182 5.10 13.07 -12.88
N GLU A 183 5.77 14.22 -12.85
CA GLU A 183 6.33 14.86 -14.06
C GLU A 183 7.36 13.94 -14.73
N ALA A 184 8.26 13.32 -13.94
CA ALA A 184 9.24 12.37 -14.47
C ALA A 184 8.58 11.14 -15.11
N VAL A 185 7.47 10.65 -14.57
CA VAL A 185 6.68 9.55 -15.19
C VAL A 185 6.04 10.01 -16.49
N ALA A 186 5.42 11.19 -16.51
CA ALA A 186 4.74 11.72 -17.70
C ALA A 186 5.73 11.97 -18.87
N GLU A 187 6.93 12.45 -18.55
CA GLU A 187 7.99 12.75 -19.52
C GLU A 187 8.96 11.58 -19.79
N ILE A 188 8.76 10.46 -19.11
CA ILE A 188 9.64 9.27 -19.14
C ILE A 188 11.11 9.66 -18.84
N ASN A 189 11.30 10.52 -17.82
CA ASN A 189 12.62 11.00 -17.44
C ASN A 189 13.41 9.97 -16.62
N PHE A 190 14.21 9.15 -17.29
CA PHE A 190 15.00 8.09 -16.66
C PHE A 190 16.04 8.60 -15.66
N SER A 191 16.53 9.84 -15.77
CA SER A 191 17.49 10.40 -14.81
C SER A 191 16.91 10.53 -13.40
N ILE A 192 15.59 10.70 -13.28
CA ILE A 192 14.86 10.77 -12.02
C ILE A 192 14.27 9.39 -11.67
N LEU A 193 13.66 8.73 -12.68
CA LEU A 193 12.95 7.46 -12.45
C LEU A 193 13.90 6.31 -12.10
N ALA A 194 15.10 6.23 -12.68
CA ALA A 194 16.01 5.12 -12.41
C ALA A 194 16.50 5.09 -10.95
N PRO A 195 17.03 6.20 -10.35
CA PRO A 195 17.40 6.18 -8.95
C PRO A 195 16.19 5.98 -8.02
N PHE A 196 15.03 6.57 -8.32
CA PHE A 196 13.79 6.32 -7.56
C PHE A 196 13.39 4.84 -7.59
N ALA A 197 13.36 4.23 -8.78
CA ALA A 197 13.05 2.81 -8.95
C ALA A 197 14.07 1.91 -8.24
N LEU A 198 15.35 2.27 -8.22
CA LEU A 198 16.37 1.55 -7.47
C LEU A 198 16.05 1.53 -5.97
N GLY A 199 15.61 2.66 -5.41
CA GLY A 199 15.14 2.72 -4.02
C GLY A 199 13.95 1.80 -3.76
N CYS A 200 12.96 1.82 -4.66
CA CYS A 200 11.81 0.90 -4.60
C CYS A 200 12.24 -0.57 -4.65
N LEU A 201 13.18 -0.93 -5.53
CA LEU A 201 13.69 -2.30 -5.68
C LEU A 201 14.47 -2.76 -4.44
N ILE A 202 15.28 -1.88 -3.83
CA ILE A 202 15.97 -2.18 -2.56
C ILE A 202 14.93 -2.53 -1.48
N THR A 203 13.91 -1.72 -1.35
CA THR A 203 12.83 -1.97 -0.38
C THR A 203 12.06 -3.24 -0.72
N LEU A 204 11.71 -3.47 -1.98
CA LEU A 204 11.05 -4.70 -2.44
C LEU A 204 11.86 -5.96 -2.10
N TYR A 205 13.18 -5.86 -2.12
CA TYR A 205 14.06 -7.00 -1.80
C TYR A 205 14.12 -7.31 -0.30
N PHE A 206 14.13 -6.29 0.57
CA PHE A 206 14.35 -6.47 2.01
C PHE A 206 13.07 -6.46 2.84
N LEU A 207 12.20 -5.46 2.61
CA LEU A 207 11.08 -5.17 3.50
C LEU A 207 9.98 -6.25 3.53
N PRO A 208 9.55 -6.86 2.40
CA PRO A 208 8.51 -7.88 2.43
C PRO A 208 8.87 -9.07 3.31
N LYS A 209 10.16 -9.44 3.40
CA LYS A 209 10.58 -10.52 4.28
C LYS A 209 10.48 -10.13 5.75
N ILE A 210 10.82 -8.90 6.09
CA ILE A 210 10.69 -8.39 7.47
C ILE A 210 9.21 -8.43 7.86
N ILE A 211 8.34 -7.87 6.99
CA ILE A 211 6.89 -7.87 7.22
C ILE A 211 6.36 -9.31 7.31
N PHE A 212 6.78 -10.21 6.41
CA PHE A 212 6.34 -11.61 6.44
C PHE A 212 6.71 -12.30 7.75
N ASN A 213 7.94 -12.13 8.24
CA ASN A 213 8.36 -12.70 9.52
C ASN A 213 7.58 -12.11 10.71
N LEU A 214 7.23 -10.82 10.65
CA LEU A 214 6.40 -10.18 11.66
C LEU A 214 4.95 -10.70 11.63
N VAL A 215 4.38 -10.83 10.44
CA VAL A 215 3.04 -11.41 10.25
C VAL A 215 3.01 -12.86 10.75
N ASP A 216 4.02 -13.67 10.42
CA ASP A 216 4.08 -15.08 10.82
C ASP A 216 4.17 -15.24 12.34
N LYS A 217 4.91 -14.36 13.02
CA LYS A 217 5.16 -14.46 14.48
C LYS A 217 4.18 -13.66 15.33
N TYR A 218 3.74 -12.50 14.86
CA TYR A 218 2.96 -11.51 15.61
C TYR A 218 1.74 -11.01 14.81
N ASN A 219 1.00 -11.93 14.19
CA ASN A 219 -0.09 -11.56 13.28
C ASN A 219 -1.16 -10.68 13.94
N GLU A 220 -1.60 -11.03 15.16
CA GLU A 220 -2.65 -10.26 15.85
C GLU A 220 -2.16 -8.85 16.20
N GLU A 221 -0.94 -8.73 16.71
CA GLU A 221 -0.35 -7.44 17.09
C GLU A 221 -0.11 -6.55 15.87
N LEU A 222 0.45 -7.13 14.78
CA LEU A 222 0.71 -6.38 13.56
C LEU A 222 -0.56 -5.93 12.85
N MET A 223 -1.57 -6.82 12.77
CA MET A 223 -2.87 -6.45 12.21
C MET A 223 -3.60 -5.43 13.09
N SER A 224 -3.44 -5.49 14.41
CA SER A 224 -3.95 -4.48 15.33
C SER A 224 -3.28 -3.12 15.12
N PHE A 225 -1.98 -3.11 14.91
CA PHE A 225 -1.23 -1.90 14.54
C PHE A 225 -1.73 -1.32 13.21
N PHE A 226 -1.91 -2.14 12.17
CA PHE A 226 -2.47 -1.72 10.89
C PHE A 226 -3.92 -1.21 11.03
N SER A 227 -4.73 -1.85 11.87
CA SER A 227 -6.08 -1.35 12.17
C SER A 227 -6.04 0.09 12.70
N GLY A 228 -5.14 0.39 13.64
CA GLY A 228 -4.94 1.75 14.17
C GLY A 228 -4.53 2.75 13.08
N LEU A 229 -3.59 2.36 12.21
CA LEU A 229 -3.16 3.18 11.06
C LEU A 229 -4.33 3.48 10.11
N ILE A 230 -5.09 2.43 9.72
CA ILE A 230 -6.23 2.55 8.80
C ILE A 230 -7.32 3.43 9.41
N PHE A 231 -7.60 3.27 10.71
CA PHE A 231 -8.59 4.06 11.43
C PHE A 231 -8.28 5.55 11.39
N ILE A 232 -7.04 5.95 11.72
CA ILE A 232 -6.62 7.36 11.69
C ILE A 232 -6.60 7.89 10.25
N ALA A 233 -6.16 7.10 9.27
CA ALA A 233 -6.21 7.50 7.87
C ALA A 233 -7.65 7.79 7.42
N GLY A 234 -8.62 6.95 7.84
CA GLY A 234 -10.04 7.20 7.60
C GLY A 234 -10.54 8.46 8.30
N LEU A 235 -10.19 8.69 9.56
CA LEU A 235 -10.57 9.92 10.27
C LEU A 235 -10.02 11.17 9.61
N ASN A 236 -8.80 11.15 9.12
CA ASN A 236 -8.20 12.31 8.46
C ASN A 236 -8.94 12.70 7.17
N LEU A 237 -9.49 11.72 6.42
CA LEU A 237 -10.30 12.00 5.24
C LEU A 237 -11.64 12.72 5.57
N PHE A 238 -12.15 12.65 6.81
CA PHE A 238 -13.32 13.42 7.23
C PHE A 238 -13.02 14.91 7.54
N TYR A 239 -11.73 15.24 7.79
CA TYR A 239 -11.32 16.56 8.26
C TYR A 239 -10.51 17.34 7.22
N LEU A 240 -10.30 16.77 6.02
CA LEU A 240 -9.68 17.44 4.88
C LEU A 240 -10.75 18.08 4.01
#